data_0c1c05ca67556a27db7dee242bcaf5c3
#
_entry.id   0c1c05ca67556a27db7dee242bcaf5c3
#
_cell.length_a   1.000
_cell.length_b   1.000
_cell.length_c   1.000
_cell.angle_alpha   90.00
_cell.angle_beta   90.00
_cell.angle_gamma   90.00
#
_symmetry.space_group_name_H-M   'P 1'
#
loop_
_entity.id
_entity.type
_entity.pdbx_description
1 polymer ?
#
loop_
_entity_poly.entity_id
_entity_poly.type
_entity_poly.pdbx_seq_one_letter_code
_entity_poly.pdbx_strand_id
1 'polypeptide(L)'
;MVQNKNIAVIIPVHVWGDEIKEMFEQAMSSVPEDVKIIVSCPKSISGEIKYKDIEFALEENESLTSFQHLVNIGVKSVKTDWFSILEFDDVYTNIWFSNFKKYQEYHQEFNFFLPMNDLYNCEDNKNEFVGNGNEVAWASSFSDTIGVLGAKDIEEFFQFYLTGGIFNTKTWNTLGGLKESMKLTFWYEFMLRATHKGERFYVVPKIGYIHCLARKGSLMQEYRDTISKEESEFWFKTAKTESYYIEDRNIQYVPTKEENK
;
A
#
# COMPACT_ATOMS: atom_id res chain seq x y z
N MET A 1 10.34 -26.78 5.38
CA MET A 1 9.52 -25.58 5.18
C MET A 1 10.43 -24.38 5.44
N VAL A 2 10.58 -23.47 4.51
CA VAL A 2 11.39 -22.24 4.68
C VAL A 2 10.56 -21.29 5.53
N GLN A 3 11.06 -20.89 6.69
CA GLN A 3 10.31 -20.05 7.64
C GLN A 3 10.22 -18.60 7.16
N ASN A 4 9.03 -17.97 7.26
CA ASN A 4 8.79 -16.55 6.92
C ASN A 4 9.17 -15.58 8.06
N LYS A 5 9.95 -16.02 9.04
CA LYS A 5 10.28 -15.25 10.26
C LYS A 5 10.91 -13.87 10.05
N ASN A 6 11.31 -13.56 8.81
CA ASN A 6 11.93 -12.27 8.48
C ASN A 6 10.99 -11.30 7.75
N ILE A 7 9.69 -11.57 7.78
CA ILE A 7 8.66 -10.71 7.17
C ILE A 7 7.60 -10.40 8.23
N ALA A 8 7.15 -9.15 8.27
CA ALA A 8 5.95 -8.73 9.02
C ALA A 8 4.87 -8.25 8.05
N VAL A 9 3.61 -8.39 8.40
CA VAL A 9 2.47 -7.80 7.71
C VAL A 9 1.88 -6.71 8.57
N ILE A 10 1.69 -5.52 8.00
CA ILE A 10 1.03 -4.39 8.64
C ILE A 10 -0.40 -4.34 8.11
N ILE A 11 -1.37 -4.29 9.00
CA ILE A 11 -2.79 -4.10 8.67
C ILE A 11 -3.23 -2.77 9.28
N PRO A 12 -3.34 -1.69 8.48
CA PRO A 12 -3.86 -0.41 8.96
C PRO A 12 -5.39 -0.49 9.11
N VAL A 13 -5.89 -0.18 10.30
CA VAL A 13 -7.31 -0.24 10.64
C VAL A 13 -7.74 1.10 11.24
N HIS A 14 -8.50 1.90 10.49
CA HIS A 14 -8.93 3.24 10.90
C HIS A 14 -10.33 3.25 11.55
N VAL A 15 -11.11 2.21 11.36
CA VAL A 15 -12.48 2.05 11.85
C VAL A 15 -12.71 0.58 12.22
N TRP A 16 -13.63 0.33 13.17
CA TRP A 16 -13.99 -1.02 13.59
C TRP A 16 -15.51 -1.18 13.69
N GLY A 17 -16.02 -2.36 13.36
CA GLY A 17 -17.43 -2.72 13.39
C GLY A 17 -17.63 -4.11 12.79
N ASP A 18 -18.86 -4.62 12.81
CA ASP A 18 -19.14 -6.00 12.39
C ASP A 18 -18.75 -6.31 10.94
N GLU A 19 -19.02 -5.39 10.01
CA GLU A 19 -18.61 -5.56 8.59
C GLU A 19 -17.09 -5.58 8.44
N ILE A 20 -16.39 -4.70 9.15
CA ILE A 20 -14.91 -4.63 9.12
C ILE A 20 -14.32 -5.90 9.71
N LYS A 21 -14.92 -6.42 10.78
CA LYS A 21 -14.47 -7.65 11.44
C LYS A 21 -14.44 -8.84 10.48
N GLU A 22 -15.48 -9.05 9.69
CA GLU A 22 -15.53 -10.16 8.72
C GLU A 22 -14.43 -10.04 7.66
N MET A 23 -14.23 -8.85 7.10
CA MET A 23 -13.17 -8.58 6.13
C MET A 23 -11.78 -8.76 6.74
N PHE A 24 -11.57 -8.22 7.93
CA PHE A 24 -10.32 -8.34 8.68
C PHE A 24 -9.98 -9.81 8.98
N GLU A 25 -10.97 -10.65 9.35
CA GLU A 25 -10.78 -12.09 9.54
C GLU A 25 -10.33 -12.79 8.26
N GLN A 26 -10.90 -12.42 7.12
CA GLN A 26 -10.49 -12.95 5.81
C GLN A 26 -9.06 -12.50 5.46
N ALA A 27 -8.75 -11.22 5.64
CA ALA A 27 -7.42 -10.68 5.45
C ALA A 27 -6.39 -11.41 6.30
N MET A 28 -6.62 -11.52 7.60
CA MET A 28 -5.74 -12.22 8.54
C MET A 28 -5.54 -13.69 8.16
N SER A 29 -6.61 -14.39 7.76
CA SER A 29 -6.53 -15.81 7.39
C SER A 29 -5.68 -16.05 6.13
N SER A 30 -5.46 -15.02 5.31
CA SER A 30 -4.61 -15.09 4.14
C SER A 30 -3.11 -14.94 4.45
N VAL A 31 -2.77 -14.49 5.66
CA VAL A 31 -1.38 -14.35 6.12
C VAL A 31 -0.86 -15.70 6.64
N PRO A 32 0.32 -16.16 6.20
CA PRO A 32 0.90 -17.41 6.71
C PRO A 32 1.13 -17.36 8.23
N GLU A 33 0.91 -18.50 8.92
CA GLU A 33 1.01 -18.61 10.39
C GLU A 33 2.40 -18.22 10.95
N ASP A 34 3.46 -18.33 10.15
CA ASP A 34 4.81 -17.98 10.58
C ASP A 34 5.21 -16.51 10.27
N VAL A 35 4.28 -15.73 9.74
CA VAL A 35 4.45 -14.28 9.47
C VAL A 35 3.87 -13.48 10.64
N LYS A 36 4.63 -12.51 11.10
CA LYS A 36 4.21 -11.61 12.17
C LYS A 36 3.19 -10.60 11.67
N ILE A 37 2.08 -10.40 12.40
CA ILE A 37 1.06 -9.41 12.08
C ILE A 37 1.17 -8.24 13.06
N ILE A 38 1.19 -7.02 12.52
CA ILE A 38 1.15 -5.76 13.24
C ILE A 38 -0.12 -5.00 12.81
N VAL A 39 -1.04 -4.80 13.73
CA VAL A 39 -2.23 -3.98 13.48
C VAL A 39 -1.93 -2.55 13.91
N SER A 40 -1.99 -1.61 12.97
CA SER A 40 -1.84 -0.18 13.25
C SER A 40 -3.21 0.48 13.29
N CYS A 41 -3.57 1.05 14.43
CA CYS A 41 -4.92 1.60 14.63
C CYS A 41 -4.97 2.67 15.72
N PRO A 42 -6.04 3.49 15.75
CA PRO A 42 -6.35 4.33 16.91
C PRO A 42 -6.50 3.50 18.18
N LYS A 43 -6.06 4.04 19.30
CA LYS A 43 -6.10 3.35 20.60
C LYS A 43 -7.52 2.99 21.04
N SER A 44 -8.49 3.83 20.71
CA SER A 44 -9.91 3.62 21.07
C SER A 44 -10.48 2.31 20.56
N ILE A 45 -10.08 1.87 19.36
CA ILE A 45 -10.61 0.64 18.76
C ILE A 45 -9.80 -0.62 19.10
N SER A 46 -8.56 -0.48 19.60
CA SER A 46 -7.65 -1.61 19.82
C SER A 46 -8.20 -2.65 20.80
N GLY A 47 -8.98 -2.22 21.81
CA GLY A 47 -9.60 -3.11 22.78
C GLY A 47 -10.71 -4.00 22.22
N GLU A 48 -11.24 -3.68 21.04
CA GLU A 48 -12.27 -4.46 20.35
C GLU A 48 -11.67 -5.53 19.42
N ILE A 49 -10.43 -5.32 18.97
CA ILE A 49 -9.70 -6.24 18.08
C ILE A 49 -9.05 -7.33 18.92
N LYS A 50 -9.75 -8.48 19.06
CA LYS A 50 -9.36 -9.58 19.97
C LYS A 50 -8.87 -10.81 19.20
N TYR A 51 -7.66 -10.74 18.68
CA TYR A 51 -7.02 -11.87 18.00
C TYR A 51 -5.72 -12.25 18.71
N LYS A 52 -5.37 -13.54 18.64
CA LYS A 52 -4.10 -14.03 19.15
C LYS A 52 -2.98 -13.72 18.16
N ASP A 53 -1.77 -13.59 18.68
CA ASP A 53 -0.53 -13.49 17.90
C ASP A 53 -0.43 -12.25 16.99
N ILE A 54 -1.15 -11.17 17.33
CA ILE A 54 -0.99 -9.86 16.72
C ILE A 54 -0.27 -8.91 17.67
N GLU A 55 0.52 -8.00 17.11
CA GLU A 55 1.07 -6.84 17.82
C GLU A 55 0.33 -5.58 17.39
N PHE A 56 0.25 -4.59 18.28
CA PHE A 56 -0.38 -3.31 17.98
C PHE A 56 0.66 -2.20 17.84
N ALA A 57 0.48 -1.37 16.81
CA ALA A 57 1.06 -0.05 16.68
C ALA A 57 -0.07 0.97 16.89
N LEU A 58 -0.15 1.55 18.10
CA LEU A 58 -1.27 2.36 18.52
C LEU A 58 -1.04 3.85 18.23
N GLU A 59 -2.05 4.51 17.68
CA GLU A 59 -2.12 5.96 17.59
C GLU A 59 -2.93 6.51 18.77
N GLU A 60 -2.28 7.40 19.56
CA GLU A 60 -2.91 8.05 20.72
C GLU A 60 -3.80 9.24 20.31
N ASN A 61 -3.51 9.88 19.18
CA ASN A 61 -4.29 10.99 18.68
C ASN A 61 -5.40 10.48 17.73
N GLU A 62 -6.60 10.38 18.25
CA GLU A 62 -7.77 9.85 17.55
C GLU A 62 -8.15 10.60 16.25
N SER A 63 -7.56 11.75 15.99
CA SER A 63 -7.75 12.48 14.73
C SER A 63 -6.79 12.06 13.61
N LEU A 64 -5.74 11.29 13.92
CA LEU A 64 -4.73 10.84 12.97
C LEU A 64 -5.04 9.43 12.46
N THR A 65 -6.08 9.33 11.63
CA THR A 65 -6.59 8.04 11.11
C THR A 65 -6.32 7.85 9.62
N SER A 66 -5.53 8.72 8.99
CA SER A 66 -5.22 8.56 7.57
C SER A 66 -4.46 7.25 7.33
N PHE A 67 -4.69 6.63 6.19
CA PHE A 67 -4.02 5.40 5.80
C PHE A 67 -2.49 5.53 5.87
N GLN A 68 -1.95 6.63 5.34
CA GLN A 68 -0.51 6.91 5.32
C GLN A 68 0.07 6.96 6.74
N HIS A 69 -0.62 7.63 7.66
CA HIS A 69 -0.20 7.73 9.05
C HIS A 69 -0.18 6.36 9.72
N LEU A 70 -1.27 5.59 9.58
CA LEU A 70 -1.36 4.25 10.17
C LEU A 70 -0.31 3.30 9.58
N VAL A 71 -0.04 3.36 8.28
CA VAL A 71 1.07 2.61 7.67
C VAL A 71 2.40 3.01 8.30
N ASN A 72 2.68 4.31 8.44
CA ASN A 72 3.95 4.80 8.98
C ASN A 72 4.19 4.36 10.43
N ILE A 73 3.18 4.43 11.30
CA ILE A 73 3.33 3.94 12.70
C ILE A 73 3.50 2.42 12.75
N GLY A 74 2.80 1.68 11.88
CA GLY A 74 2.97 0.25 11.72
C GLY A 74 4.41 -0.10 11.33
N VAL A 75 4.97 0.55 10.31
CA VAL A 75 6.35 0.33 9.85
C VAL A 75 7.38 0.65 10.94
N LYS A 76 7.18 1.70 11.74
CA LYS A 76 8.06 2.03 12.87
C LYS A 76 8.15 0.89 13.91
N SER A 77 7.12 0.04 14.00
CA SER A 77 7.07 -1.10 14.91
C SER A 77 7.69 -2.37 14.33
N VAL A 78 7.98 -2.40 13.03
CA VAL A 78 8.58 -3.55 12.33
C VAL A 78 10.02 -3.79 12.80
N LYS A 79 10.31 -5.05 13.15
CA LYS A 79 11.65 -5.51 13.57
C LYS A 79 12.29 -6.52 12.59
N THR A 80 11.57 -6.82 11.51
CA THR A 80 12.00 -7.73 10.45
C THR A 80 12.66 -6.97 9.31
N ASP A 81 13.46 -7.64 8.48
CA ASP A 81 14.13 -7.01 7.33
C ASP A 81 13.14 -6.62 6.23
N TRP A 82 12.00 -7.31 6.20
CA TRP A 82 10.95 -7.11 5.20
C TRP A 82 9.60 -6.91 5.86
N PHE A 83 8.74 -6.16 5.22
CA PHE A 83 7.34 -6.05 5.59
C PHE A 83 6.45 -5.96 4.36
N SER A 84 5.17 -6.22 4.57
CA SER A 84 4.12 -6.03 3.57
C SER A 84 2.97 -5.25 4.18
N ILE A 85 2.17 -4.61 3.35
CA ILE A 85 0.97 -3.86 3.75
C ILE A 85 -0.23 -4.61 3.21
N LEU A 86 -1.14 -5.00 4.09
CA LEU A 86 -2.41 -5.66 3.79
C LEU A 86 -3.55 -4.73 4.17
N GLU A 87 -4.35 -4.31 3.21
CA GLU A 87 -5.60 -3.63 3.51
C GLU A 87 -6.60 -4.63 4.09
N PHE A 88 -7.39 -4.23 5.08
CA PHE A 88 -8.24 -5.16 5.83
C PHE A 88 -9.40 -5.74 5.01
N ASP A 89 -9.66 -5.23 3.83
CA ASP A 89 -10.66 -5.69 2.84
C ASP A 89 -10.07 -6.46 1.66
N ASP A 90 -8.76 -6.76 1.73
CA ASP A 90 -8.01 -7.47 0.70
C ASP A 90 -7.44 -8.80 1.24
N VAL A 91 -6.91 -9.64 0.35
CA VAL A 91 -6.31 -10.92 0.75
C VAL A 91 -5.08 -11.27 -0.07
N TYR A 92 -4.10 -11.95 0.54
CA TYR A 92 -3.02 -12.59 -0.19
C TYR A 92 -3.46 -13.91 -0.82
N THR A 93 -2.85 -14.25 -1.95
CA THR A 93 -2.92 -15.63 -2.45
C THR A 93 -1.96 -16.51 -1.64
N ASN A 94 -2.27 -17.79 -1.53
CA ASN A 94 -1.48 -18.77 -0.76
C ASN A 94 -0.05 -18.99 -1.29
N ILE A 95 0.26 -18.51 -2.49
CA ILE A 95 1.58 -18.64 -3.13
C ILE A 95 2.45 -17.40 -2.97
N TRP A 96 1.92 -16.27 -2.49
CA TRP A 96 2.63 -14.99 -2.56
C TRP A 96 3.96 -14.99 -1.81
N PHE A 97 3.93 -15.31 -0.52
CA PHE A 97 5.15 -15.29 0.31
C PHE A 97 6.22 -16.28 -0.15
N SER A 98 5.82 -17.44 -0.66
CA SER A 98 6.76 -18.44 -1.21
C SER A 98 7.39 -17.95 -2.52
N ASN A 99 6.62 -17.30 -3.39
CA ASN A 99 7.13 -16.69 -4.59
C ASN A 99 8.06 -15.50 -4.29
N PHE A 100 7.67 -14.61 -3.38
CA PHE A 100 8.56 -13.53 -2.95
C PHE A 100 9.95 -14.06 -2.58
N LYS A 101 10.05 -15.06 -1.69
CA LYS A 101 11.31 -15.63 -1.26
C LYS A 101 12.14 -16.15 -2.45
N LYS A 102 11.50 -16.92 -3.33
CA LYS A 102 12.16 -17.45 -4.51
C LYS A 102 12.71 -16.33 -5.39
N TYR A 103 11.93 -15.30 -5.67
CA TYR A 103 12.37 -14.20 -6.53
C TYR A 103 13.41 -13.32 -5.85
N GLN A 104 13.29 -13.08 -4.55
CA GLN A 104 14.26 -12.32 -3.76
C GLN A 104 15.63 -13.00 -3.71
N GLU A 105 15.70 -14.34 -3.69
CA GLU A 105 16.96 -15.09 -3.76
C GLU A 105 17.70 -14.85 -5.08
N TYR A 106 16.99 -14.69 -6.19
CA TYR A 106 17.56 -14.45 -7.52
C TYR A 106 17.77 -12.98 -7.86
N HIS A 107 17.06 -12.08 -7.18
CA HIS A 107 17.01 -10.64 -7.46
C HIS A 107 17.34 -9.83 -6.21
N GLN A 108 18.49 -10.09 -5.62
CA GLN A 108 18.95 -9.47 -4.36
C GLN A 108 19.24 -7.97 -4.48
N GLU A 109 19.35 -7.45 -5.70
CA GLU A 109 19.53 -6.04 -5.99
C GLU A 109 18.27 -5.18 -5.81
N PHE A 110 17.09 -5.81 -5.63
CA PHE A 110 15.83 -5.10 -5.41
C PHE A 110 15.43 -5.05 -3.95
N ASN A 111 14.96 -3.90 -3.53
CA ASN A 111 14.40 -3.64 -2.21
C ASN A 111 12.87 -3.62 -2.17
N PHE A 112 12.21 -3.68 -3.33
CA PHE A 112 10.77 -3.59 -3.47
C PHE A 112 10.27 -4.64 -4.46
N PHE A 113 9.39 -5.53 -3.98
CA PHE A 113 8.76 -6.59 -4.76
C PHE A 113 7.25 -6.37 -4.78
N LEU A 114 6.68 -6.25 -5.96
CA LEU A 114 5.24 -6.09 -6.14
C LEU A 114 4.62 -7.38 -6.69
N PRO A 115 3.43 -7.78 -6.23
CA PRO A 115 2.67 -8.84 -6.88
C PRO A 115 2.03 -8.34 -8.18
N MET A 116 1.62 -9.22 -9.05
CA MET A 116 0.47 -8.98 -9.90
C MET A 116 -0.78 -9.14 -9.03
N ASN A 117 -1.76 -8.26 -9.25
CA ASN A 117 -2.98 -8.23 -8.44
C ASN A 117 -4.17 -8.67 -9.29
N ASP A 118 -5.05 -9.49 -8.74
CA ASP A 118 -6.41 -9.61 -9.26
C ASP A 118 -7.25 -8.46 -8.70
N LEU A 119 -7.88 -7.71 -9.58
CA LEU A 119 -8.70 -6.55 -9.24
C LEU A 119 -10.17 -6.91 -9.32
N TYR A 120 -10.90 -6.69 -8.25
CA TYR A 120 -12.35 -6.90 -8.19
C TYR A 120 -13.08 -5.59 -7.91
N ASN A 121 -14.14 -5.32 -8.65
CA ASN A 121 -15.07 -4.27 -8.27
C ASN A 121 -16.01 -4.80 -7.17
N CYS A 122 -15.95 -4.18 -6.00
CA CYS A 122 -16.73 -4.56 -4.82
C CYS A 122 -17.87 -3.58 -4.53
N GLU A 123 -18.22 -2.72 -5.48
CA GLU A 123 -19.37 -1.82 -5.36
C GLU A 123 -20.67 -2.61 -5.20
N ASP A 124 -21.54 -2.19 -4.29
CA ASP A 124 -22.83 -2.84 -3.98
C ASP A 124 -22.74 -4.34 -3.63
N ASN A 125 -21.64 -4.76 -3.00
CA ASN A 125 -21.37 -6.17 -2.68
C ASN A 125 -21.29 -7.10 -3.91
N LYS A 126 -21.05 -6.53 -5.09
CA LYS A 126 -20.70 -7.29 -6.28
C LYS A 126 -19.21 -7.62 -6.24
N ASN A 127 -18.87 -8.85 -6.50
CA ASN A 127 -17.47 -9.29 -6.59
C ASN A 127 -17.16 -9.60 -8.05
N GLU A 128 -16.99 -8.53 -8.85
CA GLU A 128 -16.78 -8.66 -10.30
C GLU A 128 -15.29 -8.46 -10.62
N PHE A 129 -14.67 -9.46 -11.23
CA PHE A 129 -13.29 -9.35 -11.72
C PHE A 129 -13.22 -8.31 -12.84
N VAL A 130 -12.33 -7.32 -12.70
CA VAL A 130 -12.19 -6.22 -13.65
C VAL A 130 -10.85 -6.18 -14.38
N GLY A 131 -9.86 -6.97 -13.93
CA GLY A 131 -8.56 -7.05 -14.60
C GLY A 131 -7.43 -7.38 -13.65
N ASN A 132 -6.20 -7.25 -14.16
CA ASN A 132 -5.00 -7.45 -13.39
C ASN A 132 -4.24 -6.14 -13.18
N GLY A 133 -3.75 -5.91 -11.97
CA GLY A 133 -2.84 -4.83 -11.64
C GLY A 133 -1.37 -5.24 -11.82
N ASN A 134 -0.52 -4.26 -12.14
CA ASN A 134 0.93 -4.40 -12.32
C ASN A 134 1.39 -5.27 -13.51
N GLU A 135 0.49 -5.91 -14.24
CA GLU A 135 0.85 -6.81 -15.35
C GLU A 135 1.59 -6.10 -16.49
N VAL A 136 1.30 -4.81 -16.70
CA VAL A 136 1.93 -3.99 -17.74
C VAL A 136 3.46 -3.95 -17.63
N ALA A 137 4.03 -4.12 -16.44
CA ALA A 137 5.46 -4.22 -16.23
C ALA A 137 6.11 -5.39 -17.01
N TRP A 138 5.32 -6.38 -17.40
CA TRP A 138 5.77 -7.54 -18.17
C TRP A 138 5.53 -7.38 -19.69
N ALA A 139 4.97 -6.26 -20.12
CA ALA A 139 4.83 -5.94 -21.53
C ALA A 139 6.16 -5.39 -22.08
N SER A 140 6.74 -6.04 -23.07
CA SER A 140 8.01 -5.63 -23.70
C SER A 140 7.95 -4.25 -24.38
N SER A 141 6.75 -3.74 -24.64
CA SER A 141 6.54 -2.41 -25.18
C SER A 141 6.49 -1.31 -24.13
N PHE A 142 6.48 -1.66 -22.84
CA PHE A 142 6.31 -0.71 -21.75
C PHE A 142 7.62 -0.42 -21.02
N SER A 143 8.31 -1.44 -20.53
CA SER A 143 9.54 -1.27 -19.74
C SER A 143 10.79 -1.69 -20.53
N ASP A 144 11.88 -0.95 -20.38
CA ASP A 144 13.19 -1.31 -20.95
C ASP A 144 13.73 -2.63 -20.37
N THR A 145 13.32 -2.97 -19.16
CA THR A 145 13.65 -4.25 -18.50
C THR A 145 12.37 -4.90 -18.01
N ILE A 146 11.97 -5.98 -18.65
CA ILE A 146 10.72 -6.70 -18.36
C ILE A 146 10.62 -7.03 -16.86
N GLY A 147 9.49 -6.68 -16.26
CA GLY A 147 9.19 -6.88 -14.85
C GLY A 147 9.87 -5.89 -13.88
N VAL A 148 10.59 -4.90 -14.39
CA VAL A 148 11.27 -3.88 -13.59
C VAL A 148 10.67 -2.51 -13.87
N LEU A 149 10.35 -1.76 -12.81
CA LEU A 149 9.83 -0.39 -12.91
C LEU A 149 10.87 0.58 -12.36
N GLY A 150 11.29 1.49 -13.22
CA GLY A 150 12.16 2.62 -12.90
C GLY A 150 11.44 3.96 -12.98
N ALA A 151 12.17 5.07 -12.85
CA ALA A 151 11.59 6.42 -12.84
C ALA A 151 10.78 6.72 -14.10
N LYS A 152 11.30 6.40 -15.28
CA LYS A 152 10.63 6.64 -16.56
C LYS A 152 9.27 5.91 -16.63
N ASP A 153 9.23 4.64 -16.22
CA ASP A 153 8.01 3.84 -16.27
C ASP A 153 6.92 4.43 -15.36
N ILE A 154 7.31 4.87 -14.15
CA ILE A 154 6.40 5.47 -13.17
C ILE A 154 5.93 6.87 -13.62
N GLU A 155 6.79 7.67 -14.28
CA GLU A 155 6.41 8.98 -14.81
C GLU A 155 5.40 8.88 -15.96
N GLU A 156 5.53 7.85 -16.80
CA GLU A 156 4.66 7.58 -17.94
C GLU A 156 3.33 6.93 -17.54
N PHE A 157 3.34 6.10 -16.49
CA PHE A 157 2.15 5.37 -16.04
C PHE A 157 2.04 5.34 -14.51
N PHE A 158 0.98 5.92 -13.97
CA PHE A 158 0.81 6.11 -12.52
C PHE A 158 -0.04 5.04 -11.82
N GLN A 159 -0.65 4.11 -12.57
CA GLN A 159 -1.61 3.13 -12.03
C GLN A 159 -0.91 1.82 -11.63
N PHE A 160 0.10 1.91 -10.76
CA PHE A 160 0.67 0.75 -10.11
C PHE A 160 0.14 0.60 -8.69
N TYR A 161 -0.01 -0.65 -8.27
CA TYR A 161 -0.51 -1.02 -6.95
C TYR A 161 0.66 -1.46 -6.07
N LEU A 162 0.83 -0.80 -4.94
CA LEU A 162 1.85 -1.15 -3.95
C LEU A 162 1.29 -2.04 -2.85
N THR A 163 -0.03 -2.03 -2.64
CA THR A 163 -0.69 -2.92 -1.68
C THR A 163 -0.37 -4.38 -2.00
N GLY A 164 -0.13 -5.17 -0.98
CA GLY A 164 0.36 -6.53 -1.13
C GLY A 164 1.85 -6.65 -1.48
N GLY A 165 2.53 -5.55 -1.81
CA GLY A 165 3.98 -5.55 -2.06
C GLY A 165 4.78 -5.91 -0.81
N ILE A 166 5.99 -6.45 -1.00
CA ILE A 166 6.94 -6.72 0.09
C ILE A 166 8.14 -5.80 -0.07
N PHE A 167 8.43 -5.05 1.00
CA PHE A 167 9.35 -3.93 1.02
C PHE A 167 10.48 -4.16 2.02
N ASN A 168 11.71 -3.77 1.66
CA ASN A 168 12.83 -3.77 2.60
C ASN A 168 12.64 -2.65 3.64
N THR A 169 12.59 -3.02 4.92
CA THR A 169 12.27 -2.11 6.03
C THR A 169 13.28 -0.97 6.14
N LYS A 170 14.57 -1.27 5.97
CA LYS A 170 15.64 -0.26 6.06
C LYS A 170 15.52 0.76 4.92
N THR A 171 15.34 0.29 3.69
CA THR A 171 15.22 1.16 2.52
C THR A 171 13.97 2.03 2.60
N TRP A 172 12.83 1.45 3.01
CA TRP A 172 11.60 2.22 3.24
C TRP A 172 11.80 3.36 4.25
N ASN A 173 12.43 3.06 5.39
CA ASN A 173 12.71 4.07 6.42
C ASN A 173 13.70 5.14 5.93
N THR A 174 14.70 4.78 5.12
CA THR A 174 15.64 5.73 4.51
C THR A 174 14.93 6.68 3.54
N LEU A 175 13.90 6.21 2.88
CA LEU A 175 13.04 7.01 2.01
C LEU A 175 12.01 7.87 2.79
N GLY A 176 11.89 7.72 4.10
CA GLY A 176 11.00 8.54 4.94
C GLY A 176 9.54 8.06 5.02
N GLY A 177 9.22 6.86 4.51
CA GLY A 177 7.85 6.34 4.55
C GLY A 177 6.88 7.06 3.60
N LEU A 178 5.59 7.00 3.88
CA LEU A 178 4.56 7.72 3.13
C LEU A 178 4.43 9.16 3.63
N LYS A 179 4.23 10.12 2.73
CA LYS A 179 3.95 11.51 3.10
C LYS A 179 2.50 11.66 3.55
N GLU A 180 2.31 12.02 4.80
CA GLU A 180 0.98 12.08 5.43
C GLU A 180 0.16 13.28 4.94
N SER A 181 0.83 14.32 4.44
CA SER A 181 0.17 15.47 3.80
C SER A 181 -0.44 15.15 2.43
N MET A 182 0.01 14.08 1.76
CA MET A 182 -0.48 13.69 0.45
C MET A 182 -1.80 12.92 0.57
N LYS A 183 -2.89 13.40 -0.04
CA LYS A 183 -4.19 12.71 0.07
C LYS A 183 -4.35 11.59 -0.95
N LEU A 184 -4.48 11.90 -2.21
CA LEU A 184 -4.90 10.93 -3.23
C LEU A 184 -3.73 10.15 -3.85
N THR A 185 -2.56 10.76 -3.95
CA THR A 185 -1.43 10.29 -4.77
C THR A 185 -0.21 9.88 -3.96
N PHE A 186 -0.39 9.53 -2.68
CA PHE A 186 0.72 9.16 -1.79
C PHE A 186 1.51 7.92 -2.28
N TRP A 187 0.84 6.91 -2.87
CA TRP A 187 1.52 5.77 -3.47
C TRP A 187 2.36 6.17 -4.69
N TYR A 188 1.78 6.99 -5.57
CA TYR A 188 2.47 7.49 -6.74
C TYR A 188 3.68 8.36 -6.38
N GLU A 189 3.52 9.25 -5.39
CA GLU A 189 4.62 10.07 -4.87
C GLU A 189 5.74 9.18 -4.31
N PHE A 190 5.40 8.17 -3.48
CA PHE A 190 6.38 7.26 -2.92
C PHE A 190 7.16 6.51 -4.00
N MET A 191 6.49 5.99 -5.03
CA MET A 191 7.15 5.29 -6.13
C MET A 191 8.10 6.22 -6.90
N LEU A 192 7.67 7.42 -7.24
CA LEU A 192 8.53 8.42 -7.88
C LEU A 192 9.73 8.75 -7.01
N ARG A 193 9.53 8.99 -5.72
CA ARG A 193 10.61 9.30 -4.78
C ARG A 193 11.62 8.15 -4.67
N ALA A 194 11.15 6.93 -4.52
CA ALA A 194 12.00 5.77 -4.48
C ALA A 194 12.86 5.66 -5.75
N THR A 195 12.24 5.80 -6.93
CA THR A 195 12.96 5.68 -8.21
C THR A 195 13.89 6.87 -8.48
N HIS A 196 13.55 8.10 -8.08
CA HIS A 196 14.46 9.25 -8.12
C HIS A 196 15.66 9.10 -7.18
N LYS A 197 15.56 8.26 -6.14
CA LYS A 197 16.69 7.92 -5.25
C LYS A 197 17.45 6.67 -5.70
N GLY A 198 17.15 6.15 -6.91
CA GLY A 198 17.88 5.04 -7.52
C GLY A 198 17.31 3.65 -7.22
N GLU A 199 16.23 3.57 -6.46
CA GLU A 199 15.53 2.31 -6.24
C GLU A 199 14.74 1.88 -7.49
N ARG A 200 14.43 0.60 -7.57
CA ARG A 200 13.56 0.04 -8.61
C ARG A 200 12.60 -0.95 -7.97
N PHE A 201 11.45 -1.13 -8.60
CA PHE A 201 10.45 -2.12 -8.19
C PHE A 201 10.54 -3.33 -9.10
N TYR A 202 10.58 -4.52 -8.52
CA TYR A 202 10.46 -5.77 -9.26
C TYR A 202 9.04 -6.31 -9.14
N VAL A 203 8.36 -6.44 -10.27
CA VAL A 203 7.02 -7.04 -10.32
C VAL A 203 7.18 -8.55 -10.49
N VAL A 204 6.82 -9.32 -9.50
CA VAL A 204 6.83 -10.79 -9.55
C VAL A 204 5.68 -11.25 -10.47
N PRO A 205 5.93 -12.08 -11.52
CA PRO A 205 4.89 -12.50 -12.47
C PRO A 205 3.98 -13.59 -11.89
N LYS A 206 3.39 -13.30 -10.75
CA LYS A 206 2.47 -14.18 -10.02
C LYS A 206 1.37 -13.35 -9.40
N ILE A 207 0.15 -13.80 -9.49
CA ILE A 207 -0.96 -13.22 -8.73
C ILE A 207 -0.68 -13.49 -7.25
N GLY A 208 -0.32 -12.43 -6.54
CA GLY A 208 0.04 -12.47 -5.12
C GLY A 208 -0.99 -11.84 -4.21
N TYR A 209 -1.90 -11.05 -4.78
CA TYR A 209 -2.82 -10.23 -4.02
C TYR A 209 -4.16 -10.09 -4.75
N ILE A 210 -5.24 -10.09 -4.01
CA ILE A 210 -6.60 -9.86 -4.49
C ILE A 210 -7.05 -8.54 -3.89
N HIS A 211 -7.31 -7.56 -4.75
CA HIS A 211 -7.62 -6.19 -4.34
C HIS A 211 -9.06 -5.81 -4.65
N CYS A 212 -9.76 -5.36 -3.63
CA CYS A 212 -11.15 -4.94 -3.66
C CYS A 212 -11.26 -3.44 -3.97
N LEU A 213 -11.66 -3.11 -5.20
CA LEU A 213 -11.86 -1.73 -5.64
C LEU A 213 -13.27 -1.22 -5.32
N ALA A 214 -13.40 0.10 -5.16
CA ALA A 214 -14.68 0.82 -5.05
C ALA A 214 -15.61 0.32 -3.93
N ARG A 215 -15.07 -0.30 -2.88
CA ARG A 215 -15.88 -0.67 -1.73
C ARG A 215 -16.46 0.57 -1.04
N LYS A 216 -17.75 0.55 -0.79
CA LYS A 216 -18.41 1.62 -0.03
C LYS A 216 -17.77 1.78 1.37
N GLY A 217 -17.46 3.02 1.75
CA GLY A 217 -16.79 3.33 3.01
C GLY A 217 -15.28 3.07 3.02
N SER A 218 -14.64 2.80 1.86
CA SER A 218 -13.19 2.86 1.78
C SER A 218 -12.73 4.31 1.73
N LEU A 219 -11.61 4.63 2.42
CA LEU A 219 -11.05 5.99 2.43
C LEU A 219 -10.73 6.51 1.03
N MET A 220 -10.26 5.66 0.15
CA MET A 220 -9.94 6.05 -1.21
C MET A 220 -11.19 6.38 -2.03
N GLN A 221 -12.29 5.63 -1.83
CA GLN A 221 -13.56 5.92 -2.49
C GLN A 221 -14.15 7.24 -1.97
N GLU A 222 -14.13 7.46 -0.65
CA GLU A 222 -14.57 8.73 -0.06
C GLU A 222 -13.78 9.93 -0.59
N TYR A 223 -12.47 9.79 -0.76
CA TYR A 223 -11.66 10.84 -1.37
C TYR A 223 -12.04 11.10 -2.83
N ARG A 224 -12.24 10.06 -3.63
CA ARG A 224 -12.67 10.20 -5.03
C ARG A 224 -14.02 10.89 -5.16
N ASP A 225 -14.95 10.61 -4.25
CA ASP A 225 -16.30 11.16 -4.27
C ASP A 225 -16.36 12.62 -3.79
N THR A 226 -15.38 13.06 -2.99
CA THR A 226 -15.38 14.38 -2.34
C THR A 226 -14.37 15.36 -2.92
N ILE A 227 -13.31 14.90 -3.56
CA ILE A 227 -12.23 15.73 -4.11
C ILE A 227 -12.64 16.29 -5.47
N SER A 228 -12.52 17.63 -5.65
CA SER A 228 -12.75 18.27 -6.94
C SER A 228 -11.73 17.82 -7.99
N LYS A 229 -12.06 18.05 -9.27
CA LYS A 229 -11.12 17.76 -10.36
C LYS A 229 -9.84 18.56 -10.21
N GLU A 230 -9.95 19.82 -9.84
CA GLU A 230 -8.83 20.76 -9.64
C GLU A 230 -7.94 20.29 -8.47
N GLU A 231 -8.54 19.82 -7.38
CA GLU A 231 -7.81 19.25 -6.27
C GLU A 231 -7.09 17.95 -6.69
N SER A 232 -7.74 17.09 -7.46
CA SER A 232 -7.13 15.88 -8.01
C SER A 232 -5.91 16.20 -8.88
N GLU A 233 -6.04 17.15 -9.81
CA GLU A 233 -4.93 17.61 -10.67
C GLU A 233 -3.79 18.21 -9.83
N PHE A 234 -4.12 18.97 -8.78
CA PHE A 234 -3.14 19.50 -7.83
C PHE A 234 -2.32 18.38 -7.19
N TRP A 235 -2.98 17.32 -6.67
CA TRP A 235 -2.27 16.21 -6.00
C TRP A 235 -1.39 15.41 -6.96
N PHE A 236 -1.82 15.18 -8.20
CA PHE A 236 -0.97 14.54 -9.22
C PHE A 236 0.26 15.37 -9.58
N LYS A 237 0.10 16.67 -9.73
CA LYS A 237 1.21 17.59 -9.97
C LYS A 237 2.16 17.65 -8.77
N THR A 238 1.59 17.72 -7.58
CA THR A 238 2.33 17.78 -6.31
C THR A 238 3.15 16.51 -6.12
N ALA A 239 2.61 15.32 -6.40
CA ALA A 239 3.36 14.08 -6.32
C ALA A 239 4.66 14.10 -7.12
N LYS A 240 4.63 14.64 -8.35
CA LYS A 240 5.82 14.76 -9.21
C LYS A 240 6.87 15.70 -8.62
N THR A 241 6.47 16.82 -8.02
CA THR A 241 7.40 17.80 -7.44
C THR A 241 7.91 17.38 -6.06
N GLU A 242 7.04 16.80 -5.23
CA GLU A 242 7.38 16.35 -3.87
C GLU A 242 8.28 15.11 -3.86
N SER A 243 8.27 14.30 -4.90
CA SER A 243 9.10 13.09 -5.01
C SER A 243 10.61 13.34 -5.02
N TYR A 244 11.07 14.56 -5.19
CA TYR A 244 12.49 14.93 -5.04
C TYR A 244 12.92 15.13 -3.58
N TYR A 245 11.98 15.27 -2.66
CA TYR A 245 12.23 15.52 -1.23
C TYR A 245 11.85 14.30 -0.40
N ILE A 246 12.68 13.96 0.58
CA ILE A 246 12.40 12.86 1.52
C ILE A 246 11.39 13.33 2.57
N GLU A 247 11.56 14.54 3.06
CA GLU A 247 10.74 15.13 4.11
C GLU A 247 9.31 15.41 3.59
N ASP A 248 8.32 15.18 4.43
CA ASP A 248 6.97 15.67 4.21
C ASP A 248 6.93 17.17 4.48
N ARG A 249 6.76 17.97 3.43
CA ARG A 249 6.73 19.43 3.51
C ARG A 249 5.36 19.99 3.92
N ASN A 250 4.47 19.11 4.38
CA ASN A 250 3.14 19.44 4.86
C ASN A 250 2.31 20.27 3.86
N ILE A 251 2.26 19.78 2.62
CA ILE A 251 1.56 20.44 1.52
C ILE A 251 0.04 20.40 1.77
N GLN A 252 -0.62 21.52 1.49
CA GLN A 252 -2.07 21.65 1.61
C GLN A 252 -2.65 22.18 0.30
N TYR A 253 -3.78 21.62 -0.12
CA TYR A 253 -4.58 22.18 -1.19
C TYR A 253 -5.38 23.36 -0.66
N VAL A 254 -5.33 24.49 -1.36
CA VAL A 254 -6.13 25.68 -1.06
C VAL A 254 -7.03 25.93 -2.26
N PRO A 255 -8.37 25.77 -2.13
CA PRO A 255 -9.30 26.02 -3.21
C PRO A 255 -9.18 27.45 -3.75
N THR A 256 -9.22 27.62 -5.06
CA THR A 256 -9.33 28.96 -5.67
C THR A 256 -10.75 29.49 -5.43
N LYS A 257 -10.89 30.82 -5.32
CA LYS A 257 -12.18 31.48 -4.95
C LYS A 257 -13.35 31.21 -5.92
N GLU A 258 -13.13 30.54 -7.04
CA GLU A 258 -14.16 30.20 -8.02
C GLU A 258 -14.90 28.88 -7.73
N GLU A 259 -14.39 28.04 -6.83
CA GLU A 259 -15.02 26.75 -6.47
C GLU A 259 -16.18 26.88 -5.47
N ASN A 260 -16.46 28.08 -4.99
CA ASN A 260 -17.51 28.36 -3.99
C ASN A 260 -18.79 28.97 -4.59
N LYS A 261 -19.11 28.68 -5.89
CA LYS A 261 -20.36 29.15 -6.49
C LYS A 261 -21.27 27.99 -6.92
#